data_cca375f62b18ae2539cd2920543112ac
#
_entry.id   cca375f62b18ae2539cd2920543112ac
#
_cell.length_a   1.000
_cell.length_b   1.000
_cell.length_c   1.000
_cell.angle_alpha   90.00
_cell.angle_beta   90.00
_cell.angle_gamma   90.00
#
_symmetry.space_group_name_H-M   'P 1'
#
loop_
_entity.id
_entity.type
_entity.pdbx_description
1 polymer ?
#
loop_
_entity_poly.entity_id
_entity_poly.type
_entity_poly.pdbx_seq_one_letter_code
_entity_poly.pdbx_strand_id
1 'polypeptide(L)'
;EYNKKELVYALTNSNFNETVAGNAMKMASCVADDGSMNFDKVSEFVKNATDAGLSVYGHTLAWHAQQPNKYLKRLIADKELPPAGDNPGLIITSGDPKANTWDYEIYYDLDEPLKAGKTYEISLNVRGTNPGTIDFWPGKKDGSATQYGAGSFTVAESAVDNEVTFTPNADVDRMRFCFGKVGGTLYFDNFILKEKGTDHNIVVNSTFDEDDISHWTKVSWVPISYKIGNVAGAAAVEIENEVHERTYTDGPFPFFAMGCEPPVVNGAIHF
;
A
#
# COMPACT_ATOMS: atom_id res chain seq x y z
N GLU A 1 -27.59 10.15 -38.03
CA GLU A 1 -28.61 10.39 -39.02
C GLU A 1 -29.50 11.60 -38.66
N TYR A 2 -29.93 11.77 -37.40
CA TYR A 2 -30.75 12.85 -36.90
C TYR A 2 -30.23 14.23 -37.32
N ASN A 3 -28.93 14.53 -37.10
CA ASN A 3 -28.33 15.81 -37.50
C ASN A 3 -27.99 15.92 -39.00
N LYS A 4 -28.14 14.85 -39.80
CA LYS A 4 -27.66 14.79 -41.17
C LYS A 4 -28.75 14.69 -42.23
N LYS A 5 -29.93 14.26 -41.82
CA LYS A 5 -31.08 14.01 -42.75
C LYS A 5 -32.27 14.84 -42.30
N GLU A 6 -32.60 15.86 -43.05
CA GLU A 6 -33.69 16.78 -42.77
C GLU A 6 -35.03 16.08 -42.53
N LEU A 7 -35.34 15.06 -43.33
CA LEU A 7 -36.55 14.27 -43.15
C LEU A 7 -36.59 13.52 -41.81
N VAL A 8 -35.44 12.93 -41.40
CA VAL A 8 -35.34 12.21 -40.11
C VAL A 8 -35.53 13.20 -38.97
N TYR A 9 -34.90 14.35 -39.06
CA TYR A 9 -35.03 15.43 -38.07
C TYR A 9 -36.47 15.88 -37.94
N ALA A 10 -37.13 16.21 -39.08
CA ALA A 10 -38.50 16.68 -39.09
C ALA A 10 -39.49 15.62 -38.55
N LEU A 11 -39.37 14.37 -38.96
CA LEU A 11 -40.25 13.29 -38.50
C LEU A 11 -40.04 12.98 -37.02
N THR A 12 -38.81 12.99 -36.53
CA THR A 12 -38.50 12.77 -35.11
C THR A 12 -39.15 13.88 -34.26
N ASN A 13 -38.91 15.12 -34.61
CA ASN A 13 -39.41 16.29 -33.86
C ASN A 13 -40.95 16.42 -33.90
N SER A 14 -41.59 15.91 -34.94
CA SER A 14 -43.04 16.00 -35.08
C SER A 14 -43.80 14.84 -34.37
N ASN A 15 -43.13 13.73 -34.10
CA ASN A 15 -43.82 12.52 -33.64
C ASN A 15 -43.35 11.99 -32.27
N PHE A 16 -42.26 12.52 -31.74
CA PHE A 16 -41.68 12.06 -30.47
C PHE A 16 -41.40 13.24 -29.55
N ASN A 17 -41.38 12.98 -28.24
CA ASN A 17 -40.98 13.90 -27.19
C ASN A 17 -39.61 13.53 -26.56
N GLU A 18 -39.08 12.38 -26.95
CA GLU A 18 -37.77 11.88 -26.52
C GLU A 18 -37.02 11.24 -27.68
N THR A 19 -35.69 11.33 -27.64
CA THR A 19 -34.83 10.70 -28.64
C THR A 19 -33.57 10.14 -28.01
N VAL A 20 -32.89 9.22 -28.71
CA VAL A 20 -31.65 8.57 -28.28
C VAL A 20 -30.65 8.57 -29.44
N ALA A 21 -29.37 8.81 -29.13
CA ALA A 21 -28.33 8.72 -30.12
C ALA A 21 -28.05 7.25 -30.48
N GLY A 22 -27.98 6.91 -31.79
CA GLY A 22 -27.69 5.56 -32.23
C GLY A 22 -26.31 5.09 -31.81
N ASN A 23 -25.25 5.85 -32.16
CA ASN A 23 -23.88 5.51 -31.88
C ASN A 23 -23.07 6.66 -31.26
N ALA A 24 -23.51 7.90 -31.39
CA ALA A 24 -22.69 9.06 -31.01
C ALA A 24 -22.29 9.08 -29.53
N MET A 25 -23.12 8.51 -28.66
CA MET A 25 -22.87 8.44 -27.20
C MET A 25 -22.18 7.16 -26.73
N LYS A 26 -21.85 6.22 -27.65
CA LYS A 26 -21.12 5.01 -27.26
C LYS A 26 -19.65 5.32 -27.03
N MET A 27 -19.00 4.60 -26.12
CA MET A 27 -17.65 4.91 -25.66
C MET A 27 -16.64 5.02 -26.81
N ALA A 28 -16.65 4.10 -27.78
CA ALA A 28 -15.75 4.16 -28.95
C ALA A 28 -16.00 5.34 -29.90
N SER A 29 -17.14 6.03 -29.77
CA SER A 29 -17.42 7.25 -30.54
C SER A 29 -16.91 8.53 -29.87
N CYS A 30 -16.66 8.46 -28.56
CA CYS A 30 -16.23 9.57 -27.72
C CYS A 30 -14.78 9.46 -27.28
N VAL A 31 -14.24 8.23 -27.18
CA VAL A 31 -12.89 7.95 -26.68
C VAL A 31 -12.08 7.23 -27.76
N ALA A 32 -10.95 7.80 -28.13
CA ALA A 32 -10.03 7.22 -29.09
C ALA A 32 -9.12 6.16 -28.47
N ASP A 33 -8.38 5.42 -29.30
CA ASP A 33 -7.43 4.36 -28.86
C ASP A 33 -6.28 4.90 -28.00
N ASP A 34 -5.93 6.17 -28.10
CA ASP A 34 -4.95 6.86 -27.27
C ASP A 34 -5.49 7.39 -25.94
N GLY A 35 -6.81 7.30 -25.73
CA GLY A 35 -7.51 7.80 -24.57
C GLY A 35 -8.00 9.25 -24.69
N SER A 36 -7.70 9.94 -25.80
CA SER A 36 -8.25 11.26 -26.05
C SER A 36 -9.76 11.21 -26.20
N MET A 37 -10.45 12.25 -25.69
CA MET A 37 -11.89 12.32 -25.64
C MET A 37 -12.40 13.45 -26.53
N ASN A 38 -13.46 13.18 -27.32
CA ASN A 38 -14.14 14.16 -28.13
C ASN A 38 -15.67 13.95 -28.04
N PHE A 39 -16.37 14.94 -27.54
CA PHE A 39 -17.81 14.93 -27.35
C PHE A 39 -18.56 15.84 -28.32
N ASP A 40 -17.91 16.39 -29.34
CA ASP A 40 -18.54 17.38 -30.28
C ASP A 40 -19.79 16.81 -30.89
N LYS A 41 -19.77 15.55 -31.35
CA LYS A 41 -20.95 14.91 -31.96
C LYS A 41 -22.08 14.68 -30.96
N VAL A 42 -21.75 14.43 -29.70
CA VAL A 42 -22.73 14.30 -28.61
C VAL A 42 -23.37 15.65 -28.31
N SER A 43 -22.54 16.68 -28.16
CA SER A 43 -22.95 18.04 -27.86
C SER A 43 -23.86 18.59 -28.97
N GLU A 44 -23.49 18.39 -30.23
CA GLU A 44 -24.32 18.78 -31.38
C GLU A 44 -25.67 18.06 -31.40
N PHE A 45 -25.67 16.73 -31.14
CA PHE A 45 -26.90 15.94 -31.09
C PHE A 45 -27.82 16.40 -29.96
N VAL A 46 -27.29 16.56 -28.77
CA VAL A 46 -28.05 17.01 -27.59
C VAL A 46 -28.63 18.39 -27.84
N LYS A 47 -27.80 19.34 -28.31
CA LYS A 47 -28.25 20.68 -28.60
C LYS A 47 -29.43 20.71 -29.60
N ASN A 48 -29.29 20.02 -30.73
CA ASN A 48 -30.30 20.00 -31.77
C ASN A 48 -31.63 19.36 -31.30
N ALA A 49 -31.52 18.29 -30.47
CA ALA A 49 -32.69 17.63 -29.92
C ALA A 49 -33.41 18.53 -28.88
N THR A 50 -32.67 19.14 -27.97
CA THR A 50 -33.20 20.00 -26.92
C THR A 50 -33.76 21.30 -27.48
N ASP A 51 -33.11 21.90 -28.48
CA ASP A 51 -33.62 23.07 -29.20
C ASP A 51 -34.97 22.77 -29.90
N ALA A 52 -35.15 21.53 -30.32
CA ALA A 52 -36.44 21.08 -30.92
C ALA A 52 -37.46 20.62 -29.86
N GLY A 53 -37.19 20.77 -28.57
CA GLY A 53 -38.11 20.43 -27.49
C GLY A 53 -38.12 18.94 -27.12
N LEU A 54 -37.17 18.13 -27.59
CA LEU A 54 -37.05 16.72 -27.23
C LEU A 54 -36.23 16.53 -25.97
N SER A 55 -36.63 15.60 -25.12
CA SER A 55 -35.72 15.02 -24.13
C SER A 55 -34.72 14.06 -24.81
N VAL A 56 -33.52 13.94 -24.23
CA VAL A 56 -32.49 13.08 -24.75
C VAL A 56 -32.17 11.95 -23.75
N TYR A 57 -32.38 10.71 -24.16
CA TYR A 57 -31.99 9.54 -23.40
C TYR A 57 -30.53 9.21 -23.71
N GLY A 58 -29.69 9.19 -22.65
CA GLY A 58 -28.28 8.85 -22.76
C GLY A 58 -28.05 7.35 -22.91
N HIS A 59 -27.52 6.91 -24.06
CA HIS A 59 -27.20 5.49 -24.31
C HIS A 59 -25.82 5.40 -25.00
N THR A 60 -24.80 4.86 -24.37
CA THR A 60 -24.74 4.19 -23.07
C THR A 60 -23.31 4.33 -22.51
N LEU A 61 -23.16 4.44 -21.19
CA LEU A 61 -21.85 4.51 -20.52
C LEU A 61 -21.03 3.23 -20.72
N ALA A 62 -21.68 2.07 -20.62
CA ALA A 62 -21.04 0.77 -20.84
C ALA A 62 -21.88 -0.09 -21.79
N TRP A 63 -21.22 -0.73 -22.75
CA TRP A 63 -21.83 -1.59 -23.74
C TRP A 63 -20.86 -2.72 -24.11
N HIS A 64 -21.36 -3.93 -24.37
CA HIS A 64 -20.53 -5.10 -24.71
C HIS A 64 -19.76 -4.94 -26.04
N ALA A 65 -20.13 -3.97 -26.88
CA ALA A 65 -19.51 -3.69 -28.17
C ALA A 65 -19.22 -2.20 -28.30
N GLN A 66 -18.51 -1.80 -29.34
CA GLN A 66 -18.19 -0.39 -29.65
C GLN A 66 -17.48 0.31 -28.48
N GLN A 67 -16.48 -0.38 -27.93
CA GLN A 67 -15.59 0.14 -26.89
C GLN A 67 -14.19 0.40 -27.50
N PRO A 68 -13.43 1.36 -26.99
CA PRO A 68 -12.04 1.61 -27.38
C PRO A 68 -11.13 0.55 -26.78
N ASN A 69 -11.19 -0.66 -27.33
CA ASN A 69 -10.54 -1.86 -26.74
C ASN A 69 -9.03 -1.69 -26.53
N LYS A 70 -8.33 -0.94 -27.40
CA LYS A 70 -6.89 -0.71 -27.23
C LYS A 70 -6.61 0.16 -26.02
N TYR A 71 -7.40 1.22 -25.84
CA TYR A 71 -7.30 2.09 -24.66
C TYR A 71 -7.58 1.31 -23.38
N LEU A 72 -8.71 0.57 -23.35
CA LEU A 72 -9.11 -0.20 -22.16
C LEU A 72 -8.08 -1.28 -21.82
N LYS A 73 -7.58 -2.03 -22.81
CA LYS A 73 -6.53 -3.02 -22.59
C LYS A 73 -5.24 -2.41 -22.04
N ARG A 74 -4.88 -1.20 -22.50
CA ARG A 74 -3.71 -0.48 -21.96
C ARG A 74 -3.90 -0.05 -20.51
N LEU A 75 -5.13 0.34 -20.12
CA LEU A 75 -5.43 0.72 -18.73
C LEU A 75 -5.31 -0.45 -17.75
N ILE A 76 -5.72 -1.65 -18.19
CA ILE A 76 -5.68 -2.86 -17.36
C ILE A 76 -4.44 -3.71 -17.58
N ALA A 77 -3.54 -3.30 -18.47
CA ALA A 77 -2.27 -4.01 -18.70
C ALA A 77 -1.41 -3.95 -17.44
N ASP A 78 -0.72 -5.04 -17.17
CA ASP A 78 0.28 -5.09 -16.12
C ASP A 78 1.30 -3.97 -16.33
N LYS A 79 1.60 -3.23 -15.29
CA LYS A 79 2.63 -2.21 -15.29
C LYS A 79 3.81 -2.73 -14.48
N GLU A 80 5.00 -2.59 -15.03
CA GLU A 80 6.20 -2.79 -14.23
C GLU A 80 6.17 -1.78 -13.09
N LEU A 81 6.30 -2.28 -11.87
CA LEU A 81 6.49 -1.42 -10.70
C LEU A 81 7.85 -0.72 -10.85
N PRO A 82 7.97 0.53 -10.43
CA PRO A 82 9.28 1.16 -10.34
C PRO A 82 10.18 0.28 -9.48
N PRO A 83 11.49 0.19 -9.79
CA PRO A 83 12.41 -0.55 -8.93
C PRO A 83 12.31 0.01 -7.51
N ALA A 84 12.35 -0.90 -6.52
CA ALA A 84 12.46 -0.50 -5.13
C ALA A 84 13.65 0.45 -5.01
N GLY A 85 13.49 1.56 -4.28
CA GLY A 85 14.57 2.47 -3.98
C GLY A 85 15.72 1.72 -3.30
N ASP A 86 16.90 2.31 -3.30
CA ASP A 86 18.02 1.78 -2.51
C ASP A 86 17.80 2.19 -1.06
N ASN A 87 17.56 1.20 -0.20
CA ASN A 87 17.37 1.38 1.24
C ASN A 87 18.14 0.28 1.96
N PRO A 88 19.36 0.54 2.42
CA PRO A 88 20.16 -0.47 3.13
C PRO A 88 19.50 -0.84 4.45
N GLY A 89 19.63 -2.10 4.84
CA GLY A 89 19.13 -2.62 6.10
C GLY A 89 19.65 -4.02 6.38
N LEU A 90 19.36 -4.56 7.56
CA LEU A 90 19.78 -5.89 7.93
C LEU A 90 18.77 -6.94 7.47
N ILE A 91 19.19 -7.83 6.61
CA ILE A 91 18.41 -8.98 6.15
C ILE A 91 18.82 -10.22 6.96
N ILE A 92 17.86 -10.81 7.67
CA ILE A 92 18.07 -12.01 8.48
C ILE A 92 17.24 -13.14 7.86
N THR A 93 17.86 -14.24 7.50
CA THR A 93 17.17 -15.39 6.92
C THR A 93 17.29 -16.60 7.84
N SER A 94 16.15 -17.22 8.14
CA SER A 94 16.01 -18.44 8.91
C SER A 94 15.13 -19.45 8.16
N GLY A 95 14.89 -20.61 8.76
CA GLY A 95 13.95 -21.59 8.23
C GLY A 95 12.50 -21.33 8.66
N ASP A 96 11.66 -22.36 8.58
CA ASP A 96 10.26 -22.32 8.97
C ASP A 96 10.07 -21.93 10.45
N PRO A 97 8.91 -21.36 10.82
CA PRO A 97 8.56 -21.04 12.20
C PRO A 97 8.75 -22.23 13.15
N LYS A 98 9.22 -21.96 14.37
CA LYS A 98 9.50 -22.92 15.44
C LYS A 98 8.51 -22.78 16.59
N ALA A 99 8.59 -23.74 17.53
CA ALA A 99 7.74 -23.73 18.71
C ALA A 99 8.09 -22.59 19.70
N ASN A 100 9.37 -22.29 19.84
CA ASN A 100 9.84 -21.29 20.79
C ASN A 100 10.44 -20.08 20.08
N THR A 101 10.25 -18.90 20.68
CA THR A 101 10.79 -17.65 20.12
C THR A 101 12.32 -17.65 20.05
N TRP A 102 13.00 -18.29 20.99
CA TRP A 102 14.46 -18.39 21.08
C TRP A 102 15.10 -19.44 20.16
N ASP A 103 14.32 -20.20 19.42
CA ASP A 103 14.87 -21.19 18.46
C ASP A 103 15.60 -20.51 17.28
N TYR A 104 15.29 -19.26 17.01
CA TYR A 104 16.07 -18.36 16.17
C TYR A 104 16.33 -17.07 16.93
N GLU A 105 17.61 -16.70 17.05
CA GLU A 105 18.01 -15.48 17.72
C GLU A 105 19.25 -14.86 17.09
N ILE A 106 19.31 -13.53 17.13
CA ILE A 106 20.45 -12.71 16.74
C ILE A 106 20.72 -11.70 17.85
N TYR A 107 21.97 -11.33 18.02
CA TYR A 107 22.41 -10.40 19.06
C TYR A 107 22.97 -9.14 18.46
N TYR A 108 22.69 -8.02 19.10
CA TYR A 108 23.41 -6.78 18.91
C TYR A 108 24.24 -6.49 20.16
N ASP A 109 25.55 -6.40 19.99
CA ASP A 109 26.52 -6.15 21.04
C ASP A 109 26.74 -4.64 21.21
N LEU A 110 26.45 -4.12 22.41
CA LEU A 110 26.56 -2.71 22.72
C LEU A 110 28.00 -2.34 23.09
N ASP A 111 28.50 -1.22 22.59
CA ASP A 111 29.75 -0.58 23.03
C ASP A 111 29.53 0.16 24.36
N GLU A 112 28.36 0.77 24.52
CA GLU A 112 27.97 1.46 25.73
C GLU A 112 26.93 0.61 26.50
N PRO A 113 27.27 0.04 27.67
CA PRO A 113 26.33 -0.74 28.45
C PRO A 113 25.16 0.09 28.98
N LEU A 114 23.94 -0.41 28.86
CA LEU A 114 22.76 0.18 29.48
C LEU A 114 22.85 -0.03 31.00
N LYS A 115 22.42 0.99 31.75
CA LYS A 115 22.51 1.00 33.21
C LYS A 115 21.22 0.53 33.87
N ALA A 116 21.36 -0.29 34.90
CA ALA A 116 20.25 -0.78 35.69
C ALA A 116 19.38 0.39 36.22
N GLY A 117 18.06 0.23 36.12
CA GLY A 117 17.08 1.19 36.63
C GLY A 117 16.90 2.46 35.77
N LYS A 118 17.69 2.65 34.73
CA LYS A 118 17.44 3.71 33.75
C LYS A 118 16.43 3.23 32.69
N THR A 119 15.63 4.14 32.20
CA THR A 119 14.63 3.87 31.17
C THR A 119 15.20 4.16 29.78
N TYR A 120 14.99 3.25 28.85
CA TYR A 120 15.45 3.36 27.46
C TYR A 120 14.28 3.27 26.51
N GLU A 121 14.42 3.94 25.39
CA GLU A 121 13.53 3.86 24.23
C GLU A 121 14.26 3.12 23.12
N ILE A 122 13.62 2.07 22.59
CA ILE A 122 14.11 1.29 21.46
C ILE A 122 13.10 1.40 20.33
N SER A 123 13.56 1.77 19.15
CA SER A 123 12.75 1.74 17.93
C SER A 123 13.44 0.95 16.84
N LEU A 124 12.63 0.26 16.04
CA LEU A 124 13.10 -0.57 14.95
C LEU A 124 12.00 -0.68 13.89
N ASN A 125 12.33 -0.36 12.65
CA ASN A 125 11.48 -0.67 11.51
C ASN A 125 11.66 -2.14 11.14
N VAL A 126 10.57 -2.90 11.09
CA VAL A 126 10.59 -4.34 10.85
C VAL A 126 9.54 -4.74 9.82
N ARG A 127 9.95 -5.55 8.86
CA ARG A 127 9.02 -6.37 8.07
C ARG A 127 9.51 -7.80 7.97
N GLY A 128 8.63 -8.73 7.61
CA GLY A 128 8.99 -10.13 7.48
C GLY A 128 8.11 -10.89 6.52
N THR A 129 8.56 -12.04 6.07
CA THR A 129 7.77 -12.93 5.19
C THR A 129 6.59 -13.58 5.92
N ASN A 130 6.66 -13.67 7.24
CA ASN A 130 5.59 -14.19 8.08
C ASN A 130 5.21 -13.16 9.12
N PRO A 131 3.93 -12.76 9.22
CA PRO A 131 3.48 -11.83 10.25
C PRO A 131 3.52 -12.48 11.65
N GLY A 132 3.73 -11.64 12.67
CA GLY A 132 3.78 -12.10 14.05
C GLY A 132 4.44 -11.12 15.00
N THR A 133 5.13 -11.64 16.01
CA THR A 133 5.84 -10.86 17.02
C THR A 133 7.23 -11.43 17.23
N ILE A 134 8.23 -10.58 17.29
CA ILE A 134 9.59 -10.91 17.72
C ILE A 134 9.84 -10.31 19.11
N ASP A 135 10.54 -11.04 19.97
CA ASP A 135 10.87 -10.57 21.30
C ASP A 135 12.28 -9.97 21.31
N PHE A 136 12.51 -8.94 22.13
CA PHE A 136 13.85 -8.52 22.46
C PHE A 136 14.11 -8.64 23.96
N TRP A 137 15.31 -9.10 24.29
CA TRP A 137 15.74 -9.34 25.68
C TRP A 137 17.09 -8.69 25.93
N PRO A 138 17.16 -7.62 26.74
CA PRO A 138 18.43 -7.09 27.24
C PRO A 138 19.19 -8.18 28.02
N GLY A 139 20.45 -8.36 27.70
CA GLY A 139 21.28 -9.42 28.24
C GLY A 139 22.73 -9.02 28.40
N LYS A 140 23.60 -10.01 28.64
CA LYS A 140 25.04 -9.83 28.81
C LYS A 140 25.84 -10.70 27.82
N LYS A 141 27.04 -10.23 27.45
CA LYS A 141 27.99 -10.96 26.62
C LYS A 141 28.66 -12.13 27.37
N ASP A 142 28.26 -12.39 28.62
CA ASP A 142 28.82 -13.44 29.48
C ASP A 142 28.35 -14.87 29.15
N GLY A 143 27.56 -15.03 28.10
CA GLY A 143 26.96 -16.30 27.69
C GLY A 143 25.74 -16.73 28.51
N SER A 144 25.30 -15.92 29.48
CA SER A 144 24.07 -16.16 30.25
C SER A 144 22.85 -16.02 29.39
N ALA A 145 21.86 -16.87 29.58
CA ALA A 145 20.52 -16.77 29.00
C ALA A 145 19.61 -15.83 29.81
N THR A 146 20.10 -15.22 30.89
CA THR A 146 19.31 -14.34 31.76
C THR A 146 18.84 -13.11 31.00
N GLN A 147 17.56 -12.80 31.19
CA GLN A 147 16.90 -11.61 30.65
C GLN A 147 16.83 -10.54 31.76
N TYR A 148 17.28 -9.34 31.43
CA TYR A 148 17.29 -8.20 32.36
C TYR A 148 16.24 -7.15 32.02
N GLY A 149 15.26 -7.53 31.24
CA GLY A 149 14.14 -6.79 30.75
C GLY A 149 13.54 -7.52 29.54
N ALA A 150 12.45 -7.03 29.02
CA ALA A 150 11.81 -7.61 27.83
C ALA A 150 10.97 -6.57 27.12
N GLY A 151 10.76 -6.80 25.84
CA GLY A 151 9.80 -6.13 24.99
C GLY A 151 9.57 -6.93 23.72
N SER A 152 8.71 -6.45 22.86
CA SER A 152 8.41 -7.12 21.61
C SER A 152 8.11 -6.13 20.50
N PHE A 153 8.35 -6.56 19.26
CA PHE A 153 8.06 -5.83 18.04
C PHE A 153 7.06 -6.60 17.18
N THR A 154 6.15 -5.88 16.56
CA THR A 154 5.24 -6.41 15.56
C THR A 154 5.97 -6.59 14.24
N VAL A 155 5.72 -7.72 13.58
CA VAL A 155 6.20 -8.05 12.23
C VAL A 155 5.00 -8.20 11.32
N ALA A 156 5.05 -7.55 10.16
CA ALA A 156 4.08 -7.74 9.08
C ALA A 156 4.80 -7.88 7.74
N GLU A 157 4.08 -8.20 6.69
CA GLU A 157 4.64 -8.25 5.32
C GLU A 157 5.05 -6.86 4.81
N SER A 158 4.36 -5.82 5.25
CA SER A 158 4.77 -4.42 5.09
C SER A 158 5.61 -3.96 6.27
N ALA A 159 6.46 -2.95 6.09
CA ALA A 159 7.28 -2.38 7.14
C ALA A 159 6.41 -1.78 8.26
N VAL A 160 6.79 -2.07 9.50
CA VAL A 160 6.14 -1.57 10.73
C VAL A 160 7.18 -0.82 11.55
N ASP A 161 6.90 0.43 11.86
CA ASP A 161 7.66 1.19 12.83
C ASP A 161 7.26 0.77 14.24
N ASN A 162 8.21 0.18 14.95
CA ASN A 162 8.01 -0.24 16.33
C ASN A 162 8.74 0.71 17.27
N GLU A 163 8.10 1.08 18.37
CA GLU A 163 8.70 1.85 19.45
C GLU A 163 8.29 1.25 20.80
N VAL A 164 9.27 0.92 21.64
CA VAL A 164 9.06 0.29 22.95
C VAL A 164 9.95 0.97 24.00
N THR A 165 9.39 1.19 25.17
CA THR A 165 10.12 1.68 26.35
C THR A 165 10.36 0.53 27.33
N PHE A 166 11.60 0.41 27.84
CA PHE A 166 11.94 -0.61 28.83
C PHE A 166 12.95 -0.10 29.86
N THR A 167 13.04 -0.81 30.99
CA THR A 167 13.98 -0.48 32.06
C THR A 167 14.71 -1.78 32.48
N PRO A 168 16.00 -1.94 32.17
CA PRO A 168 16.74 -3.12 32.59
C PRO A 168 16.94 -3.14 34.12
N ASN A 169 16.87 -4.33 34.73
CA ASN A 169 17.06 -4.53 36.16
C ASN A 169 18.52 -4.83 36.54
N ALA A 170 19.43 -4.87 35.59
CA ALA A 170 20.88 -4.93 35.78
C ALA A 170 21.58 -4.18 34.61
N ASP A 171 22.88 -3.88 34.76
CA ASP A 171 23.67 -3.41 33.63
C ASP A 171 23.74 -4.47 32.53
N VAL A 172 23.50 -4.09 31.28
CA VAL A 172 23.46 -4.98 30.11
C VAL A 172 24.29 -4.40 28.95
N ASP A 173 24.95 -5.27 28.22
CA ASP A 173 25.83 -4.94 27.11
C ASP A 173 25.49 -5.67 25.81
N ARG A 174 24.30 -6.31 25.75
CA ARG A 174 23.79 -7.05 24.60
C ARG A 174 22.28 -6.93 24.49
N MET A 175 21.77 -6.76 23.28
CA MET A 175 20.35 -6.91 22.96
C MET A 175 20.15 -8.22 22.20
N ARG A 176 19.22 -9.08 22.64
CA ARG A 176 18.87 -10.32 21.97
C ARG A 176 17.55 -10.15 21.27
N PHE A 177 17.48 -10.49 20.01
CA PHE A 177 16.25 -10.51 19.22
C PHE A 177 15.89 -11.95 18.92
N CYS A 178 14.74 -12.40 19.42
CA CYS A 178 14.27 -13.77 19.35
C CYS A 178 13.04 -13.83 18.45
N PHE A 179 13.12 -14.61 17.37
CA PHE A 179 12.12 -14.63 16.30
C PHE A 179 11.75 -16.05 15.81
N GLY A 180 12.05 -17.08 16.59
CA GLY A 180 11.77 -18.46 16.22
C GLY A 180 10.32 -18.73 15.83
N LYS A 181 9.35 -18.09 16.47
CA LYS A 181 7.94 -18.27 16.14
C LYS A 181 7.51 -17.63 14.82
N VAL A 182 8.27 -16.66 14.34
CA VAL A 182 8.03 -15.99 13.05
C VAL A 182 8.75 -16.74 11.93
N GLY A 183 10.05 -16.99 12.09
CA GLY A 183 10.89 -17.63 11.08
C GLY A 183 10.94 -16.86 9.76
N GLY A 184 11.41 -17.53 8.68
CA GLY A 184 11.48 -16.94 7.35
C GLY A 184 12.55 -15.86 7.21
N THR A 185 12.26 -14.81 6.48
CA THR A 185 13.15 -13.66 6.28
C THR A 185 12.62 -12.43 6.99
N LEU A 186 13.46 -11.81 7.81
CA LEU A 186 13.21 -10.53 8.47
C LEU A 186 14.10 -9.45 7.85
N TYR A 187 13.59 -8.24 7.83
CA TYR A 187 14.23 -7.03 7.33
C TYR A 187 14.16 -5.97 8.41
N PHE A 188 15.32 -5.56 8.92
CA PHE A 188 15.46 -4.54 9.96
C PHE A 188 16.04 -3.27 9.35
N ASP A 189 15.49 -2.14 9.75
CA ASP A 189 15.95 -0.81 9.38
C ASP A 189 15.71 0.19 10.51
N ASN A 190 16.44 1.31 10.51
CA ASN A 190 16.28 2.39 11.48
C ASN A 190 16.29 1.89 12.94
N PHE A 191 17.34 1.14 13.33
CA PHE A 191 17.50 0.64 14.68
C PHE A 191 18.05 1.74 15.61
N ILE A 192 17.22 2.28 16.49
CA ILE A 192 17.58 3.34 17.45
C ILE A 192 17.40 2.79 18.86
N LEU A 193 18.39 3.06 19.72
CA LEU A 193 18.34 2.75 21.15
C LEU A 193 18.94 3.94 21.92
N LYS A 194 18.16 4.57 22.77
CA LYS A 194 18.58 5.75 23.53
C LYS A 194 18.05 5.73 24.96
N GLU A 195 18.76 6.39 25.88
CA GLU A 195 18.21 6.67 27.21
C GLU A 195 17.06 7.67 27.05
N LYS A 196 15.95 7.41 27.71
CA LYS A 196 14.77 8.25 27.62
C LYS A 196 15.06 9.70 28.03
N GLY A 197 14.67 10.62 27.13
CA GLY A 197 14.91 12.05 27.32
C GLY A 197 16.27 12.53 26.83
N THR A 198 17.02 11.69 26.10
CA THR A 198 18.26 12.06 25.41
C THR A 198 18.13 11.85 23.90
N ASP A 199 18.98 12.53 23.12
CA ASP A 199 19.06 12.34 21.66
C ASP A 199 20.22 11.43 21.25
N HIS A 200 21.01 10.93 22.22
CA HIS A 200 22.15 10.06 21.95
C HIS A 200 21.68 8.65 21.56
N ASN A 201 21.91 8.27 20.30
CA ASN A 201 21.70 6.90 19.86
C ASN A 201 22.89 6.03 20.19
N ILE A 202 22.69 4.98 20.97
CA ILE A 202 23.71 4.01 21.41
C ILE A 202 24.05 3.01 20.28
N VAL A 203 23.17 2.86 19.29
CA VAL A 203 23.38 1.95 18.17
C VAL A 203 24.33 2.55 17.14
N VAL A 204 25.39 1.83 16.83
CA VAL A 204 26.30 2.15 15.72
C VAL A 204 25.70 1.64 14.41
N ASN A 205 25.89 2.40 13.31
CA ASN A 205 25.33 2.07 11.98
C ASN A 205 23.81 1.79 12.02
N SER A 206 23.07 2.66 12.68
CA SER A 206 21.63 2.48 12.97
C SER A 206 20.72 2.47 11.73
N THR A 207 21.17 3.06 10.63
CA THR A 207 20.51 3.13 9.30
C THR A 207 21.08 2.11 8.33
N PHE A 208 22.08 1.34 8.74
CA PHE A 208 22.78 0.33 7.92
C PHE A 208 23.41 0.87 6.63
N ASP A 209 23.71 2.15 6.57
CA ASP A 209 24.34 2.80 5.41
C ASP A 209 25.78 2.31 5.16
N GLU A 210 26.45 1.80 6.20
CA GLU A 210 27.77 1.20 6.11
C GLU A 210 27.65 -0.34 6.07
N ASP A 211 28.46 -0.99 5.23
CA ASP A 211 28.53 -2.48 5.17
C ASP A 211 29.31 -3.03 6.36
N ASP A 212 28.87 -2.66 7.57
CA ASP A 212 29.43 -3.08 8.85
C ASP A 212 28.37 -3.76 9.72
N ILE A 213 28.57 -5.06 9.96
CA ILE A 213 27.73 -5.89 10.83
C ILE A 213 28.52 -6.40 12.04
N SER A 214 29.64 -5.80 12.40
CA SER A 214 30.54 -6.25 13.47
C SER A 214 29.87 -6.35 14.84
N HIS A 215 28.87 -5.51 15.10
CA HIS A 215 28.06 -5.54 16.32
C HIS A 215 26.97 -6.63 16.33
N TRP A 216 26.69 -7.22 15.17
CA TRP A 216 25.70 -8.27 15.04
C TRP A 216 26.35 -9.65 15.13
N THR A 217 25.86 -10.48 16.06
CA THR A 217 26.40 -11.81 16.33
C THR A 217 25.29 -12.85 16.52
N LYS A 218 25.64 -14.12 16.45
CA LYS A 218 24.72 -15.22 16.76
C LYS A 218 25.46 -16.35 17.43
N VAL A 219 24.75 -17.22 18.14
CA VAL A 219 25.35 -18.48 18.58
C VAL A 219 25.54 -19.42 17.39
N SER A 220 26.67 -20.16 17.40
CA SER A 220 27.09 -20.96 16.24
C SER A 220 26.11 -22.05 15.80
N TRP A 221 25.31 -22.57 16.71
CA TRP A 221 24.34 -23.64 16.44
C TRP A 221 23.00 -23.13 15.87
N VAL A 222 22.72 -21.81 15.95
CA VAL A 222 21.48 -21.23 15.40
C VAL A 222 21.59 -21.15 13.87
N PRO A 223 20.70 -21.82 13.12
CA PRO A 223 20.79 -21.94 11.67
C PRO A 223 20.16 -20.71 10.98
N ILE A 224 20.76 -19.53 11.19
CA ILE A 224 20.37 -18.30 10.52
C ILE A 224 21.55 -17.73 9.74
N SER A 225 21.28 -16.97 8.69
CA SER A 225 22.22 -16.09 8.01
C SER A 225 21.74 -14.64 8.08
N TYR A 226 22.67 -13.70 8.06
CA TYR A 226 22.37 -12.28 8.07
C TYR A 226 23.41 -11.49 7.28
N LYS A 227 22.96 -10.39 6.67
CA LYS A 227 23.80 -9.48 5.88
C LYS A 227 23.13 -8.14 5.73
N ILE A 228 23.88 -7.10 5.39
CA ILE A 228 23.32 -5.85 4.87
C ILE A 228 22.88 -6.06 3.42
N GLY A 229 21.79 -5.44 3.05
CA GLY A 229 21.24 -5.47 1.70
C GLY A 229 20.04 -4.54 1.56
N ASN A 230 19.52 -4.42 0.38
CA ASN A 230 18.37 -3.56 0.14
C ASN A 230 17.12 -4.14 0.81
N VAL A 231 16.56 -3.42 1.78
CA VAL A 231 15.35 -3.78 2.53
C VAL A 231 14.12 -2.99 2.05
N ALA A 232 14.29 -2.09 1.08
CA ALA A 232 13.14 -1.48 0.43
C ALA A 232 12.19 -2.59 -0.02
N GLY A 233 10.96 -2.59 0.46
CA GLY A 233 9.90 -3.42 -0.09
C GLY A 233 9.74 -3.11 -1.58
N ALA A 234 9.08 -3.98 -2.34
CA ALA A 234 8.52 -3.56 -3.63
C ALA A 234 7.82 -2.23 -3.37
N ALA A 235 8.15 -1.21 -4.17
CA ALA A 235 7.55 0.11 -4.01
C ALA A 235 6.05 -0.10 -3.83
N ALA A 236 5.52 0.26 -2.67
CA ALA A 236 4.09 0.29 -2.49
C ALA A 236 3.62 1.28 -3.56
N VAL A 237 2.89 0.80 -4.55
CA VAL A 237 2.09 1.68 -5.36
C VAL A 237 1.07 2.20 -4.36
N GLU A 238 1.30 3.39 -3.83
CA GLU A 238 0.19 4.18 -3.34
C GLU A 238 -0.75 4.30 -4.52
N ILE A 239 -1.72 3.41 -4.57
CA ILE A 239 -2.94 3.70 -5.29
C ILE A 239 -3.50 4.84 -4.47
N GLU A 240 -3.22 6.07 -4.88
CA GLU A 240 -4.07 7.20 -4.54
C GLU A 240 -5.45 6.78 -5.06
N ASN A 241 -6.18 6.11 -4.22
CA ASN A 241 -7.62 6.07 -4.31
C ASN A 241 -8.07 7.51 -3.99
N GLU A 242 -7.92 8.41 -4.97
CA GLU A 242 -8.82 9.53 -5.07
C GLU A 242 -10.21 8.91 -5.27
N VAL A 243 -10.79 8.49 -4.17
CA VAL A 243 -12.24 8.36 -4.09
C VAL A 243 -12.72 9.78 -4.27
N HIS A 244 -12.97 10.17 -5.51
CA HIS A 244 -13.77 11.33 -5.79
C HIS A 244 -15.16 11.00 -5.24
N GLU A 245 -15.37 11.30 -3.96
CA GLU A 245 -16.71 11.48 -3.42
C GLU A 245 -17.34 12.63 -4.22
N ARG A 246 -17.94 12.30 -5.36
CA ARG A 246 -18.90 13.19 -5.97
C ARG A 246 -20.12 13.16 -5.08
N THR A 247 -20.17 14.06 -4.12
CA THR A 247 -21.43 14.46 -3.51
C THR A 247 -22.30 15.00 -4.62
N TYR A 248 -23.29 14.22 -5.04
CA TYR A 248 -24.38 14.73 -5.86
C TYR A 248 -25.20 15.69 -5.00
N THR A 249 -24.84 16.96 -5.03
CA THR A 249 -25.75 18.01 -4.61
C THR A 249 -26.83 18.12 -5.69
N ASP A 250 -28.07 18.08 -5.27
CA ASP A 250 -29.26 18.15 -6.06
C ASP A 250 -29.18 19.11 -7.25
N GLY A 251 -28.85 18.58 -8.42
CA GLY A 251 -28.95 19.25 -9.70
C GLY A 251 -29.74 18.36 -10.67
N PRO A 252 -30.50 18.91 -11.62
CA PRO A 252 -31.47 18.17 -12.40
C PRO A 252 -30.78 17.32 -13.50
N PHE A 253 -30.24 16.17 -13.12
CA PHE A 253 -29.94 15.10 -14.08
C PHE A 253 -30.79 13.89 -13.71
N PRO A 254 -31.87 13.61 -14.41
CA PRO A 254 -32.58 12.35 -14.24
C PRO A 254 -31.78 11.22 -14.89
N PHE A 255 -30.79 10.71 -14.19
CA PHE A 255 -30.13 9.47 -14.56
C PHE A 255 -30.85 8.32 -13.85
N PHE A 256 -32.04 7.95 -14.24
CA PHE A 256 -32.58 6.63 -13.91
C PHE A 256 -33.78 6.27 -14.72
N ALA A 257 -33.58 5.48 -15.74
CA ALA A 257 -34.61 4.59 -16.20
C ALA A 257 -33.97 3.23 -16.46
N MET A 258 -34.01 2.42 -15.49
CA MET A 258 -34.20 0.98 -15.46
C MET A 258 -33.85 0.49 -14.07
N GLY A 259 -34.86 0.34 -13.24
CA GLY A 259 -35.10 -0.49 -12.07
C GLY A 259 -33.98 -1.23 -11.34
N CYS A 260 -32.74 -0.81 -11.46
CA CYS A 260 -31.61 -1.30 -10.68
C CYS A 260 -31.11 -0.16 -9.81
N GLU A 261 -31.53 -0.13 -8.56
CA GLU A 261 -30.86 0.68 -7.57
C GLU A 261 -29.41 0.15 -7.44
N PRO A 262 -28.39 1.00 -7.61
CA PRO A 262 -27.03 0.57 -7.32
C PRO A 262 -26.93 0.19 -5.84
N PRO A 263 -26.13 -0.85 -5.49
CA PRO A 263 -25.94 -1.22 -4.11
C PRO A 263 -25.28 -0.05 -3.37
N VAL A 264 -26.01 0.52 -2.41
CA VAL A 264 -25.49 1.53 -1.51
C VAL A 264 -24.75 0.80 -0.38
N VAL A 265 -23.44 0.86 -0.36
CA VAL A 265 -22.65 0.40 0.76
C VAL A 265 -22.09 1.63 1.47
N ASN A 266 -22.54 1.88 2.69
CA ASN A 266 -22.11 2.99 3.55
C ASN A 266 -22.26 4.41 2.94
N GLY A 267 -23.29 4.64 2.12
CA GLY A 267 -23.57 5.96 1.54
C GLY A 267 -22.69 6.36 0.35
N ALA A 268 -21.83 5.49 -0.14
CA ALA A 268 -21.03 5.70 -1.34
C ALA A 268 -21.50 4.80 -2.49
N ILE A 269 -21.53 5.34 -3.71
CA ILE A 269 -21.80 4.56 -4.93
C ILE A 269 -20.45 4.02 -5.42
N HIS A 270 -20.28 2.71 -5.39
CA HIS A 270 -19.13 2.05 -5.98
C HIS A 270 -19.45 1.65 -7.44
N PHE A 271 -18.63 2.13 -8.38
CA PHE A 271 -18.66 1.73 -9.78
C PHE A 271 -17.73 0.56 -10.04
#